data_7f80da60c1448b99ed1cd1396cbc7e2f
#
_entry.id   7f80da60c1448b99ed1cd1396cbc7e2f
#
_cell.length_a   1.000
_cell.length_b   1.000
_cell.length_c   1.000
_cell.angle_alpha   90.00
_cell.angle_beta   90.00
_cell.angle_gamma   90.00
#
_symmetry.space_group_name_H-M   'P 1'
#
loop_
_entity.id
_entity.type
_entity.pdbx_description
1 polymer ?
#
loop_
_entity_poly.entity_id
_entity_poly.type
_entity_poly.pdbx_seq_one_letter_code
_entity_poly.pdbx_strand_id
1 'polypeptide(L)'
;MLNVDLEKNKLLRISGPASIKIKKGKVKVLGATFSEGERFIINRYRSYVIKGLENKSLLEISLGDGGGVEEPAPGEEVVDVWETSVNEILTKCKSTYRKCTVMIIGPVESGKSSLTAFISNMALEYGLKPVIIDADIGQADIGPPGFISAAVPNKKILWLRDLSAEILRMIGSITPSYVLHRIIPSIIELVSLLRNRGDIVIIDTDGWVHGAQAVEYKIDMVRSVKPNYVIILGDKDLAEAFKKTFLNTSINILDLPSPQVVKKRDRDDRRYLRSRAYQRYLENGKIRKFNLNDIALINTYIFTGEKVDISEIKGLVQQVGVTPLYASRYINTLFVVIDKQTNIKSIIELLSQKYGDMEIYVFIKGFEKGLLVSLLDVNLEDKAPGIVHAIDFIKNEIYVQTRYEGEVRGIAFSKIRLSETWEEVGKPSKYMI
;
A
#
# COMPACT_ATOMS: atom_id res chain seq x y z
N MET A 1 -9.48 9.80 -33.16
CA MET A 1 -8.06 10.20 -33.21
C MET A 1 -8.03 11.70 -33.44
N LEU A 2 -7.36 12.43 -32.56
CA LEU A 2 -7.26 13.89 -32.57
C LEU A 2 -5.80 14.29 -32.77
N ASN A 3 -5.53 15.29 -33.60
CA ASN A 3 -4.23 15.94 -33.68
C ASN A 3 -4.33 17.30 -32.99
N VAL A 4 -3.48 17.55 -32.00
CA VAL A 4 -3.47 18.76 -31.21
C VAL A 4 -2.09 19.40 -31.28
N ASP A 5 -2.06 20.67 -31.69
CA ASP A 5 -0.87 21.51 -31.60
C ASP A 5 -0.79 22.11 -30.18
N LEU A 6 0.34 21.94 -29.51
CA LEU A 6 0.58 22.46 -28.18
C LEU A 6 1.80 23.37 -28.21
N GLU A 7 1.57 24.66 -27.94
CA GLU A 7 2.60 25.69 -27.88
C GLU A 7 3.41 25.61 -26.60
N LYS A 8 4.58 26.25 -26.60
CA LYS A 8 5.45 26.35 -25.42
C LYS A 8 4.71 26.96 -24.23
N ASN A 9 4.85 26.31 -23.08
CA ASN A 9 4.21 26.68 -21.80
C ASN A 9 2.68 26.60 -21.79
N LYS A 10 2.02 26.20 -22.88
CA LYS A 10 0.60 25.88 -22.85
C LYS A 10 0.37 24.53 -22.21
N LEU A 11 -0.78 24.41 -21.55
CA LEU A 11 -1.20 23.24 -20.82
C LEU A 11 -2.38 22.56 -21.51
N LEU A 12 -2.39 21.26 -21.55
CA LEU A 12 -3.49 20.44 -22.05
C LEU A 12 -3.78 19.35 -21.02
N ARG A 13 -4.99 19.31 -20.47
CA ARG A 13 -5.42 18.26 -19.55
C ARG A 13 -6.02 17.11 -20.34
N ILE A 14 -5.51 15.89 -20.12
CA ILE A 14 -6.06 14.69 -20.74
C ILE A 14 -6.48 13.72 -19.65
N SER A 15 -7.76 13.36 -19.68
CA SER A 15 -8.34 12.32 -18.82
C SER A 15 -8.38 11.00 -19.56
N GLY A 16 -7.88 9.93 -18.90
CA GLY A 16 -7.88 8.59 -19.48
C GLY A 16 -9.26 7.91 -19.46
N PRO A 17 -9.44 6.85 -20.26
CA PRO A 17 -8.37 6.17 -20.99
C PRO A 17 -7.96 6.90 -22.27
N ALA A 18 -6.66 7.11 -22.44
CA ALA A 18 -6.11 7.79 -23.60
C ALA A 18 -4.71 7.26 -23.97
N SER A 19 -4.40 7.22 -25.26
CA SER A 19 -3.07 6.96 -25.78
C SER A 19 -2.57 8.20 -26.52
N ILE A 20 -1.40 8.67 -26.15
CA ILE A 20 -0.79 9.87 -26.69
C ILE A 20 0.54 9.50 -27.36
N LYS A 21 0.72 9.95 -28.60
CA LYS A 21 1.97 9.85 -29.34
C LYS A 21 2.48 11.26 -29.69
N ILE A 22 3.75 11.50 -29.40
CA ILE A 22 4.40 12.74 -29.77
C ILE A 22 4.84 12.63 -31.24
N LYS A 23 4.18 13.37 -32.13
CA LYS A 23 4.49 13.38 -33.58
C LYS A 23 5.64 14.34 -33.89
N LYS A 24 5.73 15.44 -33.15
CA LYS A 24 6.78 16.45 -33.30
C LYS A 24 6.98 17.20 -31.99
N GLY A 25 8.20 17.59 -31.71
CA GLY A 25 8.55 18.43 -30.56
C GLY A 25 8.67 17.66 -29.25
N LYS A 26 8.54 18.38 -28.13
CA LYS A 26 8.69 17.84 -26.78
C LYS A 26 7.62 18.35 -25.85
N VAL A 27 7.21 17.51 -24.92
CA VAL A 27 6.24 17.84 -23.88
C VAL A 27 6.69 17.29 -22.54
N LYS A 28 6.18 17.88 -21.45
CA LYS A 28 6.39 17.39 -20.09
C LYS A 28 5.08 16.87 -19.50
N VAL A 29 5.12 15.72 -18.86
CA VAL A 29 3.99 15.09 -18.17
C VAL A 29 4.49 14.53 -16.83
N LEU A 30 3.90 14.93 -15.73
CA LEU A 30 4.33 14.53 -14.39
C LEU A 30 5.85 14.59 -14.20
N GLY A 31 6.47 15.71 -14.55
CA GLY A 31 7.92 15.91 -14.41
C GLY A 31 8.78 15.17 -15.44
N ALA A 32 8.23 14.27 -16.25
CA ALA A 32 8.95 13.52 -17.29
C ALA A 32 8.85 14.20 -18.65
N THR A 33 9.97 14.33 -19.37
CA THR A 33 10.01 14.83 -20.74
C THR A 33 9.78 13.69 -21.74
N PHE A 34 8.85 13.91 -22.68
CA PHE A 34 8.57 13.02 -23.81
C PHE A 34 8.91 13.75 -25.11
N SER A 35 9.64 13.06 -25.97
CA SER A 35 10.16 13.56 -27.26
C SER A 35 9.44 12.94 -28.44
N GLU A 36 9.69 13.46 -29.62
CA GLU A 36 9.19 12.94 -30.88
C GLU A 36 9.38 11.41 -30.99
N GLY A 37 8.35 10.71 -31.46
CA GLY A 37 8.29 9.26 -31.60
C GLY A 37 7.83 8.53 -30.33
N GLU A 38 7.95 9.11 -29.15
CA GLU A 38 7.53 8.47 -27.91
C GLU A 38 6.00 8.41 -27.78
N ARG A 39 5.56 7.41 -27.03
CA ARG A 39 4.13 7.18 -26.72
C ARG A 39 3.96 6.89 -25.25
N PHE A 40 2.84 7.34 -24.68
CA PHE A 40 2.42 6.97 -23.33
C PHE A 40 0.89 6.79 -23.26
N ILE A 41 0.45 6.13 -22.19
CA ILE A 41 -0.95 5.83 -21.94
C ILE A 41 -1.37 6.51 -20.63
N ILE A 42 -2.55 7.12 -20.65
CA ILE A 42 -3.23 7.60 -19.44
C ILE A 42 -4.35 6.62 -19.13
N ASN A 43 -4.27 6.01 -17.94
CA ASN A 43 -5.25 5.03 -17.50
C ASN A 43 -6.62 5.68 -17.21
N ARG A 44 -7.71 4.89 -17.29
CA ARG A 44 -9.09 5.32 -17.02
C ARG A 44 -9.26 6.11 -15.71
N TYR A 45 -8.49 5.79 -14.67
CA TYR A 45 -8.59 6.41 -13.35
C TYR A 45 -7.62 7.57 -13.13
N ARG A 46 -7.00 8.07 -14.21
CA ARG A 46 -6.01 9.15 -14.15
C ARG A 46 -6.37 10.28 -15.10
N SER A 47 -5.94 11.47 -14.69
CA SER A 47 -5.94 12.67 -15.53
C SER A 47 -4.61 13.36 -15.35
N TYR A 48 -3.97 13.76 -16.43
CA TYR A 48 -2.66 14.42 -16.38
C TYR A 48 -2.66 15.66 -17.24
N VAL A 49 -1.88 16.65 -16.80
CA VAL A 49 -1.57 17.83 -17.57
C VAL A 49 -0.32 17.59 -18.38
N ILE A 50 -0.39 17.92 -19.66
CA ILE A 50 0.70 17.93 -20.62
C ILE A 50 1.11 19.36 -20.85
N LYS A 51 2.39 19.70 -20.62
CA LYS A 51 2.97 21.03 -20.86
C LYS A 51 3.82 21.00 -22.11
N GLY A 52 3.57 21.90 -23.05
CA GLY A 52 4.43 22.12 -24.22
C GLY A 52 5.79 22.68 -23.84
N LEU A 53 6.87 22.12 -24.36
CA LEU A 53 8.25 22.56 -24.08
C LEU A 53 8.88 23.33 -25.26
N GLU A 54 8.34 23.18 -26.47
CA GLU A 54 8.82 23.81 -27.69
C GLU A 54 7.74 24.73 -28.31
N ASN A 55 8.12 25.61 -29.22
CA ASN A 55 7.20 26.56 -29.84
C ASN A 55 5.99 25.89 -30.50
N LYS A 56 6.18 24.66 -30.98
CA LYS A 56 5.11 23.84 -31.52
C LYS A 56 5.42 22.36 -31.29
N SER A 57 4.60 21.70 -30.50
CA SER A 57 4.59 20.25 -30.32
C SER A 57 3.30 19.69 -30.88
N LEU A 58 3.36 18.64 -31.71
CA LEU A 58 2.20 17.98 -32.31
C LEU A 58 1.93 16.65 -31.60
N LEU A 59 0.74 16.54 -31.02
CA LEU A 59 0.26 15.37 -30.29
C LEU A 59 -0.81 14.65 -31.12
N GLU A 60 -0.65 13.33 -31.28
CA GLU A 60 -1.70 12.44 -31.75
C GLU A 60 -2.35 11.77 -30.54
N ILE A 61 -3.63 12.03 -30.31
CA ILE A 61 -4.38 11.58 -29.16
C ILE A 61 -5.49 10.63 -29.60
N SER A 62 -5.52 9.43 -29.03
CA SER A 62 -6.60 8.46 -29.19
C SER A 62 -7.30 8.31 -27.84
N LEU A 63 -8.57 8.67 -27.76
CA LEU A 63 -9.39 8.54 -26.56
C LEU A 63 -10.14 7.21 -26.58
N GLY A 64 -10.20 6.55 -25.42
CA GLY A 64 -11.14 5.47 -25.16
C GLY A 64 -12.43 5.99 -24.52
N ASP A 65 -13.35 5.08 -24.21
CA ASP A 65 -14.62 5.41 -23.59
C ASP A 65 -14.47 6.11 -22.23
N GLY A 66 -15.04 7.30 -22.09
CA GLY A 66 -14.90 8.17 -20.92
C GLY A 66 -13.59 8.96 -20.84
N GLY A 67 -12.74 8.91 -21.87
CA GLY A 67 -11.57 9.78 -22.01
C GLY A 67 -11.96 11.19 -22.47
N GLY A 68 -11.15 12.19 -22.10
CA GLY A 68 -11.39 13.60 -22.45
C GLY A 68 -10.12 14.40 -22.65
N VAL A 69 -10.24 15.50 -23.40
CA VAL A 69 -9.17 16.49 -23.63
C VAL A 69 -9.77 17.86 -23.38
N GLU A 70 -9.10 18.67 -22.58
CA GLU A 70 -9.53 20.04 -22.27
C GLU A 70 -8.33 20.95 -22.02
N GLU A 71 -8.50 22.23 -22.27
CA GLU A 71 -7.55 23.26 -21.84
C GLU A 71 -7.92 23.68 -20.41
N PRO A 72 -7.02 23.54 -19.43
CA PRO A 72 -7.31 23.95 -18.06
C PRO A 72 -7.45 25.49 -17.99
N ALA A 73 -8.39 25.96 -17.18
CA ALA A 73 -8.52 27.37 -16.89
C ALA A 73 -7.29 27.93 -16.12
N PRO A 74 -6.99 29.21 -16.23
CA PRO A 74 -5.88 29.81 -15.48
C PRO A 74 -6.02 29.57 -13.97
N GLY A 75 -4.97 29.01 -13.35
CA GLY A 75 -4.92 28.72 -11.91
C GLY A 75 -5.52 27.37 -11.48
N GLU A 76 -6.12 26.61 -12.39
CA GLU A 76 -6.61 25.23 -12.06
C GLU A 76 -5.46 24.24 -11.84
N GLU A 77 -4.34 24.45 -12.54
CA GLU A 77 -3.21 23.53 -12.51
C GLU A 77 -2.05 24.07 -11.69
N VAL A 78 -1.33 23.18 -11.09
CA VAL A 78 -0.27 23.47 -10.12
C VAL A 78 1.11 22.98 -10.56
N VAL A 79 1.21 22.47 -11.79
CA VAL A 79 2.45 21.85 -12.30
C VAL A 79 3.67 22.76 -12.26
N ASP A 80 3.48 24.08 -12.51
CA ASP A 80 4.58 25.05 -12.47
C ASP A 80 5.05 25.31 -11.04
N VAL A 81 4.13 25.34 -10.07
CA VAL A 81 4.46 25.47 -8.64
C VAL A 81 5.20 24.24 -8.16
N TRP A 82 4.72 23.04 -8.53
CA TRP A 82 5.41 21.80 -8.23
C TRP A 82 6.80 21.76 -8.86
N GLU A 83 6.91 22.14 -10.14
CA GLU A 83 8.19 22.13 -10.85
C GLU A 83 9.22 23.04 -10.16
N THR A 84 8.84 24.25 -9.79
CA THR A 84 9.71 25.21 -9.09
C THR A 84 10.18 24.64 -7.74
N SER A 85 9.25 24.19 -6.90
CA SER A 85 9.57 23.67 -5.57
C SER A 85 10.40 22.38 -5.62
N VAL A 86 10.08 21.46 -6.54
CA VAL A 86 10.83 20.21 -6.70
C VAL A 86 12.22 20.48 -7.25
N ASN A 87 12.41 21.45 -8.16
CA ASN A 87 13.74 21.86 -8.62
C ASN A 87 14.62 22.36 -7.46
N GLU A 88 14.08 23.15 -6.53
CA GLU A 88 14.80 23.60 -5.34
C GLU A 88 15.17 22.43 -4.43
N ILE A 89 14.22 21.50 -4.18
CA ILE A 89 14.48 20.30 -3.39
C ILE A 89 15.62 19.49 -4.01
N LEU A 90 15.52 19.16 -5.31
CA LEU A 90 16.50 18.31 -6.00
C LEU A 90 17.89 18.96 -6.07
N THR A 91 17.94 20.28 -6.28
CA THR A 91 19.19 21.04 -6.25
C THR A 91 19.88 20.92 -4.89
N LYS A 92 19.13 21.11 -3.79
CA LYS A 92 19.65 20.96 -2.42
C LYS A 92 19.97 19.51 -2.08
N CYS A 93 19.16 18.55 -2.54
CA CYS A 93 19.46 17.12 -2.37
C CYS A 93 20.80 16.75 -3.04
N LYS A 94 21.07 17.30 -4.21
CA LYS A 94 22.31 17.04 -4.96
C LYS A 94 23.54 17.74 -4.36
N SER A 95 23.38 18.96 -3.86
CA SER A 95 24.52 19.80 -3.40
C SER A 95 24.82 19.69 -1.91
N THR A 96 23.80 19.49 -1.06
CA THR A 96 23.92 19.61 0.40
C THR A 96 23.79 18.28 1.11
N TYR A 97 22.88 17.42 0.65
CA TYR A 97 22.61 16.15 1.30
C TYR A 97 23.30 15.01 0.56
N ARG A 98 24.07 14.21 1.28
CA ARG A 98 24.65 12.99 0.70
C ARG A 98 23.55 11.98 0.33
N LYS A 99 22.47 11.97 1.10
CA LYS A 99 21.25 11.16 0.89
C LYS A 99 20.06 12.00 1.35
N CYS A 100 19.06 12.12 0.51
CA CYS A 100 17.90 12.96 0.73
C CYS A 100 16.63 12.12 0.96
N THR A 101 15.79 12.53 1.89
CA THR A 101 14.49 11.89 2.14
C THR A 101 13.39 12.94 2.07
N VAL A 102 12.39 12.70 1.24
CA VAL A 102 11.21 13.55 1.05
C VAL A 102 9.97 12.75 1.45
N MET A 103 9.16 13.29 2.34
CA MET A 103 7.90 12.68 2.76
C MET A 103 6.72 13.54 2.29
N ILE A 104 5.72 12.91 1.69
CA ILE A 104 4.53 13.61 1.16
C ILE A 104 3.34 13.25 2.02
N ILE A 105 2.69 14.26 2.61
CA ILE A 105 1.52 14.16 3.48
C ILE A 105 0.39 15.02 2.89
N GLY A 106 -0.83 14.57 2.99
CA GLY A 106 -2.00 15.32 2.52
C GLY A 106 -3.26 14.45 2.49
N PRO A 107 -4.45 15.04 2.35
CA PRO A 107 -5.70 14.32 2.37
C PRO A 107 -5.85 13.32 1.21
N VAL A 108 -6.87 12.50 1.30
CA VAL A 108 -7.24 11.57 0.20
C VAL A 108 -7.49 12.39 -1.07
N GLU A 109 -6.99 11.89 -2.23
CA GLU A 109 -7.15 12.54 -3.55
C GLU A 109 -6.46 13.92 -3.71
N SER A 110 -5.58 14.30 -2.81
CA SER A 110 -4.79 15.54 -2.98
C SER A 110 -3.72 15.47 -4.08
N GLY A 111 -3.43 14.28 -4.63
CA GLY A 111 -2.43 14.09 -5.67
C GLY A 111 -1.06 13.60 -5.19
N LYS A 112 -0.92 13.11 -3.95
CA LYS A 112 0.34 12.61 -3.36
C LYS A 112 1.10 11.65 -4.28
N SER A 113 0.44 10.59 -4.74
CA SER A 113 1.08 9.59 -5.62
C SER A 113 1.46 10.18 -6.99
N SER A 114 0.75 11.24 -7.46
CA SER A 114 1.14 11.96 -8.67
C SER A 114 2.37 12.83 -8.42
N LEU A 115 2.44 13.52 -7.27
CA LEU A 115 3.62 14.28 -6.86
C LEU A 115 4.83 13.35 -6.59
N THR A 116 4.60 12.16 -6.05
CA THR A 116 5.63 11.13 -5.90
C THR A 116 6.23 10.74 -7.25
N ALA A 117 5.40 10.44 -8.24
CA ALA A 117 5.84 10.16 -9.61
C ALA A 117 6.55 11.38 -10.23
N PHE A 118 6.03 12.58 -10.01
CA PHE A 118 6.61 13.83 -10.48
C PHE A 118 8.04 14.05 -9.95
N ILE A 119 8.23 13.91 -8.63
CA ILE A 119 9.56 14.05 -8.00
C ILE A 119 10.51 12.97 -8.50
N SER A 120 10.03 11.72 -8.63
CA SER A 120 10.82 10.61 -9.14
C SER A 120 11.32 10.85 -10.57
N ASN A 121 10.42 11.31 -11.46
CA ASN A 121 10.77 11.62 -12.85
C ASN A 121 11.78 12.76 -12.95
N MET A 122 11.56 13.84 -12.20
CA MET A 122 12.49 14.95 -12.18
C MET A 122 13.84 14.55 -11.58
N ALA A 123 13.88 13.70 -10.54
CA ALA A 123 15.11 13.17 -9.98
C ALA A 123 15.94 12.43 -11.04
N LEU A 124 15.28 11.60 -11.87
CA LEU A 124 15.93 10.92 -13.00
C LEU A 124 16.50 11.91 -14.03
N GLU A 125 15.79 12.98 -14.36
CA GLU A 125 16.27 14.04 -15.28
C GLU A 125 17.48 14.82 -14.68
N TYR A 126 17.54 14.94 -13.33
CA TYR A 126 18.67 15.51 -12.61
C TYR A 126 19.88 14.57 -12.47
N GLY A 127 19.75 13.32 -12.97
CA GLY A 127 20.76 12.28 -12.83
C GLY A 127 20.86 11.71 -11.41
N LEU A 128 19.79 11.87 -10.60
CA LEU A 128 19.65 11.27 -9.28
C LEU A 128 18.88 9.96 -9.40
N LYS A 129 19.21 9.00 -8.54
CA LYS A 129 18.55 7.71 -8.46
C LYS A 129 17.44 7.76 -7.42
N PRO A 130 16.13 7.81 -7.81
CA PRO A 130 15.04 7.83 -6.87
C PRO A 130 14.76 6.44 -6.30
N VAL A 131 14.28 6.41 -5.06
CA VAL A 131 13.67 5.27 -4.39
C VAL A 131 12.30 5.72 -3.93
N ILE A 132 11.27 4.93 -4.18
CA ILE A 132 9.90 5.22 -3.74
C ILE A 132 9.52 4.21 -2.68
N ILE A 133 9.01 4.71 -1.55
CA ILE A 133 8.33 3.93 -0.52
C ILE A 133 6.85 4.29 -0.58
N ASP A 134 6.01 3.33 -0.97
CA ASP A 134 4.56 3.43 -0.96
C ASP A 134 4.06 2.94 0.39
N ALA A 135 3.71 3.89 1.26
CA ALA A 135 3.22 3.66 2.60
C ALA A 135 1.69 3.84 2.73
N ASP A 136 0.97 4.00 1.61
CA ASP A 136 -0.51 3.96 1.62
C ASP A 136 -0.99 2.51 1.61
N ILE A 137 -1.16 1.94 2.80
CA ILE A 137 -1.60 0.55 2.96
C ILE A 137 -3.03 0.29 2.46
N GLY A 138 -3.83 1.33 2.31
CA GLY A 138 -5.23 1.23 1.87
C GLY A 138 -5.40 1.34 0.36
N GLN A 139 -4.63 2.21 -0.29
CA GLN A 139 -4.69 2.43 -1.74
C GLN A 139 -3.32 2.22 -2.39
N ALA A 140 -2.62 1.16 -1.95
CA ALA A 140 -1.31 0.80 -2.44
C ALA A 140 -1.26 0.73 -3.97
N ASP A 141 -0.32 1.46 -4.55
CA ASP A 141 -0.09 1.48 -6.00
C ASP A 141 1.07 0.54 -6.40
N ILE A 142 2.13 0.43 -5.60
CA ILE A 142 3.31 -0.41 -5.93
C ILE A 142 3.10 -1.86 -5.52
N GLY A 143 2.75 -2.12 -4.26
CA GLY A 143 2.50 -3.46 -3.70
C GLY A 143 1.03 -3.83 -3.59
N PRO A 144 0.71 -4.96 -2.94
CA PRO A 144 -0.66 -5.30 -2.61
C PRO A 144 -1.14 -4.48 -1.41
N PRO A 145 -2.44 -4.14 -1.31
CA PRO A 145 -2.98 -3.48 -0.12
C PRO A 145 -2.72 -4.29 1.15
N GLY A 146 -2.53 -3.59 2.27
CA GLY A 146 -2.10 -4.19 3.53
C GLY A 146 -0.59 -4.40 3.66
N PHE A 147 0.19 -3.94 2.69
CA PHE A 147 1.65 -3.90 2.70
C PHE A 147 2.16 -2.48 2.50
N ILE A 148 3.31 -2.17 3.08
CA ILE A 148 4.18 -1.08 2.64
C ILE A 148 5.16 -1.67 1.63
N SER A 149 5.41 -0.96 0.55
CA SER A 149 6.20 -1.47 -0.57
C SER A 149 7.23 -0.45 -1.00
N ALA A 150 8.33 -0.93 -1.56
CA ALA A 150 9.33 -0.05 -2.13
C ALA A 150 9.77 -0.50 -3.52
N ALA A 151 10.12 0.48 -4.35
CA ALA A 151 10.68 0.26 -5.69
C ALA A 151 11.76 1.29 -6.01
N VAL A 152 12.66 0.93 -6.93
CA VAL A 152 13.74 1.79 -7.43
C VAL A 152 13.49 2.06 -8.92
N PRO A 153 12.80 3.14 -9.28
CA PRO A 153 12.55 3.49 -10.68
C PRO A 153 13.85 3.76 -11.42
N ASN A 154 13.99 3.18 -12.61
CA ASN A 154 15.10 3.40 -13.53
C ASN A 154 14.69 4.04 -14.86
N LYS A 155 13.41 4.33 -15.00
CA LYS A 155 12.78 4.98 -16.16
C LYS A 155 11.64 5.88 -15.70
N LYS A 156 11.22 6.80 -16.57
CA LYS A 156 10.07 7.66 -16.33
C LYS A 156 8.79 6.86 -16.12
N ILE A 157 7.97 7.28 -15.17
CA ILE A 157 6.73 6.65 -14.76
C ILE A 157 5.58 7.65 -14.77
N LEU A 158 4.40 7.23 -15.15
CA LEU A 158 3.20 8.05 -15.06
C LEU A 158 2.22 7.56 -13.97
N TRP A 159 2.34 6.32 -13.59
CA TRP A 159 1.57 5.75 -12.49
C TRP A 159 2.47 4.85 -11.64
N LEU A 160 2.40 4.97 -10.31
CA LEU A 160 3.20 4.11 -9.42
C LEU A 160 2.88 2.63 -9.60
N ARG A 161 1.69 2.28 -10.10
CA ARG A 161 1.32 0.90 -10.47
C ARG A 161 2.12 0.31 -11.63
N ASP A 162 2.84 1.13 -12.38
CA ASP A 162 3.74 0.63 -13.44
C ASP A 162 5.04 0.04 -12.86
N LEU A 163 5.27 0.27 -11.56
CA LEU A 163 6.39 -0.29 -10.81
C LEU A 163 6.03 -1.66 -10.22
N SER A 164 7.05 -2.47 -10.00
CA SER A 164 6.97 -3.71 -9.22
C SER A 164 7.66 -3.51 -7.88
N ALA A 165 7.07 -4.03 -6.82
CA ALA A 165 7.69 -3.98 -5.51
C ALA A 165 8.99 -4.81 -5.50
N GLU A 166 10.09 -4.20 -5.07
CA GLU A 166 11.36 -4.87 -4.81
C GLU A 166 11.45 -5.34 -3.36
N ILE A 167 10.83 -4.60 -2.46
CA ILE A 167 10.72 -4.94 -1.04
C ILE A 167 9.28 -4.76 -0.61
N LEU A 168 8.82 -5.68 0.23
CA LEU A 168 7.51 -5.67 0.86
C LEU A 168 7.67 -5.66 2.38
N ARG A 169 6.69 -5.08 3.10
CA ARG A 169 6.52 -5.22 4.55
C ARG A 169 5.04 -5.37 4.85
N MET A 170 4.65 -6.54 5.38
CA MET A 170 3.25 -6.79 5.69
C MET A 170 2.80 -6.03 6.92
N ILE A 171 1.84 -5.16 6.75
CA ILE A 171 1.16 -4.44 7.82
C ILE A 171 -0.07 -5.21 8.32
N GLY A 172 -0.75 -5.89 7.39
CA GLY A 172 -1.86 -6.79 7.70
C GLY A 172 -3.22 -6.12 7.89
N SER A 173 -3.35 -4.84 7.53
CA SER A 173 -4.60 -4.07 7.53
C SER A 173 -4.59 -3.05 6.40
N ILE A 174 -5.76 -2.69 5.88
CA ILE A 174 -5.95 -1.57 4.94
C ILE A 174 -6.33 -0.27 5.65
N THR A 175 -6.49 -0.30 6.96
CA THR A 175 -6.89 0.86 7.78
C THR A 175 -5.76 1.23 8.74
N PRO A 176 -5.14 2.41 8.60
CA PRO A 176 -3.98 2.80 9.39
C PRO A 176 -4.23 2.82 10.91
N SER A 177 -5.40 3.32 11.36
CA SER A 177 -5.71 3.53 12.78
C SER A 177 -5.58 2.28 13.67
N TYR A 178 -5.66 1.09 13.09
CA TYR A 178 -5.53 -0.17 13.83
C TYR A 178 -4.10 -0.70 13.92
N VAL A 179 -3.15 -0.15 13.15
CA VAL A 179 -1.83 -0.75 12.92
C VAL A 179 -0.68 0.26 12.90
N LEU A 180 -0.85 1.40 13.57
CA LEU A 180 0.17 2.46 13.66
C LEU A 180 1.51 1.92 14.17
N HIS A 181 1.47 1.02 15.14
CA HIS A 181 2.63 0.33 15.73
C HIS A 181 3.42 -0.53 14.73
N ARG A 182 2.90 -0.77 13.53
CA ARG A 182 3.57 -1.49 12.45
C ARG A 182 4.02 -0.58 11.31
N ILE A 183 3.22 0.45 11.00
CA ILE A 183 3.50 1.34 9.86
C ILE A 183 4.80 2.10 10.07
N ILE A 184 4.94 2.80 11.20
CA ILE A 184 6.11 3.66 11.46
C ILE A 184 7.41 2.85 11.50
N PRO A 185 7.51 1.74 12.25
CA PRO A 185 8.72 0.90 12.24
C PRO A 185 9.08 0.37 10.85
N SER A 186 8.07 -0.06 10.07
CA SER A 186 8.31 -0.55 8.71
C SER A 186 8.85 0.53 7.76
N ILE A 187 8.35 1.77 7.88
CA ILE A 187 8.88 2.89 7.09
C ILE A 187 10.34 3.17 7.50
N ILE A 188 10.65 3.22 8.80
CA ILE A 188 12.02 3.45 9.30
C ILE A 188 12.97 2.38 8.76
N GLU A 189 12.56 1.12 8.85
CA GLU A 189 13.34 -0.01 8.34
C GLU A 189 13.59 0.13 6.84
N LEU A 190 12.55 0.39 6.03
CA LEU A 190 12.68 0.56 4.59
C LEU A 190 13.57 1.75 4.22
N VAL A 191 13.45 2.88 4.91
CA VAL A 191 14.34 4.03 4.71
C VAL A 191 15.79 3.65 5.00
N SER A 192 16.04 2.92 6.09
CA SER A 192 17.40 2.45 6.45
C SER A 192 17.98 1.52 5.40
N LEU A 193 17.22 0.52 4.97
CA LEU A 193 17.64 -0.46 3.96
C LEU A 193 17.90 0.18 2.59
N LEU A 194 17.06 1.13 2.21
CA LEU A 194 17.03 1.69 0.86
C LEU A 194 17.87 2.96 0.69
N ARG A 195 18.27 3.59 1.79
CA ARG A 195 19.05 4.82 1.78
C ARG A 195 20.37 4.69 0.98
N ASN A 196 20.91 3.48 0.91
CA ASN A 196 22.13 3.22 0.13
C ASN A 196 21.85 2.77 -1.30
N ARG A 197 20.60 2.52 -1.68
CA ARG A 197 20.22 2.09 -3.02
C ARG A 197 19.90 3.24 -3.98
N GLY A 198 19.68 4.45 -3.47
CA GLY A 198 19.40 5.64 -4.25
C GLY A 198 19.95 6.91 -3.64
N ASP A 199 19.77 8.02 -4.32
CA ASP A 199 20.22 9.36 -3.90
C ASP A 199 19.09 10.11 -3.18
N ILE A 200 17.82 9.81 -3.53
CA ILE A 200 16.64 10.39 -2.94
C ILE A 200 15.60 9.31 -2.62
N VAL A 201 15.11 9.29 -1.38
CA VAL A 201 14.01 8.44 -0.93
C VAL A 201 12.74 9.29 -0.87
N ILE A 202 11.70 8.89 -1.58
CA ILE A 202 10.41 9.56 -1.65
C ILE A 202 9.38 8.67 -0.97
N ILE A 203 8.71 9.18 0.07
CA ILE A 203 7.73 8.44 0.87
C ILE A 203 6.33 8.97 0.54
N ASP A 204 5.52 8.16 -0.14
CA ASP A 204 4.10 8.41 -0.38
C ASP A 204 3.30 7.87 0.81
N THR A 205 2.60 8.74 1.55
CA THR A 205 1.88 8.33 2.76
C THR A 205 0.37 8.21 2.50
N ASP A 206 -0.32 7.46 3.39
CA ASP A 206 -1.78 7.39 3.36
C ASP A 206 -2.45 8.77 3.55
N GLY A 207 -3.72 8.87 3.12
CA GLY A 207 -4.50 10.12 3.15
C GLY A 207 -5.25 10.40 4.45
N TRP A 208 -4.96 9.67 5.53
CA TRP A 208 -5.59 9.91 6.82
C TRP A 208 -4.85 11.02 7.58
N VAL A 209 -5.40 12.24 7.50
CA VAL A 209 -4.78 13.45 8.04
C VAL A 209 -5.73 14.28 8.93
N HIS A 210 -7.01 13.91 9.01
CA HIS A 210 -8.00 14.64 9.79
C HIS A 210 -8.30 13.98 11.14
N GLY A 211 -8.47 14.80 12.16
CA GLY A 211 -8.67 14.38 13.55
C GLY A 211 -7.34 14.26 14.32
N ALA A 212 -7.41 14.42 15.64
CA ALA A 212 -6.23 14.49 16.51
C ALA A 212 -5.30 13.28 16.34
N GLN A 213 -5.85 12.06 16.36
CA GLN A 213 -5.07 10.83 16.20
C GLN A 213 -4.33 10.76 14.86
N ALA A 214 -4.95 11.24 13.78
CA ALA A 214 -4.33 11.25 12.45
C ALA A 214 -3.15 12.22 12.40
N VAL A 215 -3.33 13.40 12.98
CA VAL A 215 -2.28 14.43 13.04
C VAL A 215 -1.11 13.96 13.90
N GLU A 216 -1.38 13.43 15.11
CA GLU A 216 -0.36 12.83 15.99
C GLU A 216 0.42 11.72 15.26
N TYR A 217 -0.28 10.81 14.58
CA TYR A 217 0.34 9.76 13.79
C TYR A 217 1.30 10.31 12.75
N LYS A 218 0.90 11.34 11.99
CA LYS A 218 1.77 11.96 10.98
C LYS A 218 2.95 12.70 11.61
N ILE A 219 2.76 13.36 12.75
CA ILE A 219 3.83 14.00 13.52
C ILE A 219 4.84 12.94 14.00
N ASP A 220 4.37 11.84 14.58
CA ASP A 220 5.24 10.75 15.04
C ASP A 220 5.98 10.09 13.88
N MET A 221 5.36 9.95 12.73
CA MET A 221 6.01 9.44 11.51
C MET A 221 7.16 10.36 11.08
N VAL A 222 6.92 11.67 10.99
CA VAL A 222 7.95 12.66 10.64
C VAL A 222 9.07 12.69 11.67
N ARG A 223 8.72 12.70 12.98
CA ARG A 223 9.68 12.70 14.08
C ARG A 223 10.57 11.45 14.07
N SER A 224 10.02 10.31 13.72
CA SER A 224 10.71 9.02 13.71
C SER A 224 11.60 8.84 12.48
N VAL A 225 11.09 9.19 11.30
CA VAL A 225 11.81 9.06 10.02
C VAL A 225 12.85 10.16 9.83
N LYS A 226 12.61 11.36 10.36
CA LYS A 226 13.46 12.55 10.22
C LYS A 226 13.81 12.86 8.76
N PRO A 227 12.80 13.05 7.88
CA PRO A 227 13.04 13.40 6.49
C PRO A 227 13.70 14.78 6.36
N ASN A 228 14.40 15.02 5.26
CA ASN A 228 14.95 16.35 4.96
C ASN A 228 13.84 17.34 4.60
N TYR A 229 12.81 16.84 3.90
CA TYR A 229 11.65 17.60 3.47
C TYR A 229 10.37 16.86 3.80
N VAL A 230 9.38 17.59 4.31
CA VAL A 230 7.98 17.18 4.39
C VAL A 230 7.17 18.11 3.51
N ILE A 231 6.48 17.55 2.53
CA ILE A 231 5.56 18.28 1.67
C ILE A 231 4.15 18.03 2.17
N ILE A 232 3.49 19.08 2.62
CA ILE A 232 2.06 19.06 2.93
C ILE A 232 1.32 19.50 1.66
N LEU A 233 0.51 18.58 1.13
CA LEU A 233 -0.14 18.76 -0.16
C LEU A 233 -1.62 19.05 -0.01
N GLY A 234 -2.04 20.28 -0.36
CA GLY A 234 -3.44 20.67 -0.47
C GLY A 234 -4.20 20.88 0.85
N ASP A 235 -3.48 21.11 1.95
CA ASP A 235 -4.07 21.39 3.27
C ASP A 235 -3.22 22.43 4.01
N LYS A 236 -3.63 23.70 3.91
CA LYS A 236 -2.91 24.84 4.48
C LYS A 236 -2.88 24.82 6.02
N ASP A 237 -4.00 24.42 6.64
CA ASP A 237 -4.10 24.39 8.09
C ASP A 237 -3.15 23.31 8.68
N LEU A 238 -3.11 22.16 8.02
CA LEU A 238 -2.15 21.09 8.35
C LEU A 238 -0.71 21.58 8.13
N ALA A 239 -0.43 22.29 7.04
CA ALA A 239 0.90 22.84 6.75
C ALA A 239 1.35 23.82 7.83
N GLU A 240 0.49 24.73 8.26
CA GLU A 240 0.79 25.68 9.32
C GLU A 240 1.00 24.98 10.69
N ALA A 241 0.19 23.94 10.99
CA ALA A 241 0.38 23.14 12.19
C ALA A 241 1.76 22.45 12.18
N PHE A 242 2.16 21.88 11.04
CA PHE A 242 3.46 21.21 10.90
C PHE A 242 4.64 22.21 10.94
N LYS A 243 4.53 23.37 10.34
CA LYS A 243 5.55 24.44 10.44
C LYS A 243 5.77 24.86 11.89
N LYS A 244 4.70 24.98 12.68
CA LYS A 244 4.79 25.30 14.12
C LYS A 244 5.41 24.14 14.92
N THR A 245 4.97 22.90 14.65
CA THR A 245 5.44 21.71 15.36
C THR A 245 6.94 21.47 15.16
N PHE A 246 7.43 21.68 13.94
CA PHE A 246 8.83 21.44 13.57
C PHE A 246 9.66 22.73 13.46
N LEU A 247 9.21 23.80 14.13
CA LEU A 247 9.91 25.09 14.16
C LEU A 247 11.34 24.91 14.71
N ASN A 248 12.33 25.52 14.06
CA ASN A 248 13.75 25.47 14.44
C ASN A 248 14.34 24.04 14.46
N THR A 249 13.79 23.14 13.67
CA THR A 249 14.38 21.81 13.42
C THR A 249 15.09 21.77 12.08
N SER A 250 15.81 20.68 11.81
CA SER A 250 16.44 20.42 10.49
C SER A 250 15.46 19.96 9.41
N ILE A 251 14.16 19.83 9.72
CA ILE A 251 13.15 19.34 8.81
C ILE A 251 12.50 20.53 8.08
N ASN A 252 12.56 20.52 6.75
CA ASN A 252 11.95 21.57 5.94
C ASN A 252 10.49 21.22 5.63
N ILE A 253 9.55 22.05 6.10
CA ILE A 253 8.12 21.89 5.83
C ILE A 253 7.74 22.77 4.65
N LEU A 254 7.21 22.18 3.58
CA LEU A 254 6.72 22.86 2.39
C LEU A 254 5.21 22.68 2.26
N ASP A 255 4.53 23.78 1.99
CA ASP A 255 3.09 23.81 1.66
C ASP A 255 2.95 23.89 0.14
N LEU A 256 2.43 22.84 -0.48
CA LEU A 256 2.17 22.80 -1.92
C LEU A 256 0.67 22.66 -2.23
N PRO A 257 0.18 23.37 -3.23
CA PRO A 257 -1.21 23.26 -3.64
C PRO A 257 -1.51 21.93 -4.32
N SER A 258 -2.73 21.43 -4.14
CA SER A 258 -3.30 20.35 -4.96
C SER A 258 -3.95 20.93 -6.22
N PRO A 259 -4.00 20.18 -7.35
CA PRO A 259 -4.81 20.55 -8.50
C PRO A 259 -6.27 20.75 -8.09
N GLN A 260 -6.92 21.76 -8.63
CA GLN A 260 -8.34 22.04 -8.34
C GLN A 260 -9.26 21.00 -8.99
N VAL A 261 -8.88 20.53 -10.17
CA VAL A 261 -9.62 19.51 -10.92
C VAL A 261 -8.88 18.18 -10.83
N VAL A 262 -9.48 17.22 -10.12
CA VAL A 262 -8.97 15.87 -9.98
C VAL A 262 -10.04 14.87 -10.38
N LYS A 263 -9.62 13.75 -10.99
CA LYS A 263 -10.53 12.63 -11.26
C LYS A 263 -10.86 11.93 -9.94
N LYS A 264 -12.02 12.26 -9.36
CA LYS A 264 -12.49 11.62 -8.12
C LYS A 264 -12.77 10.16 -8.35
N ARG A 265 -12.45 9.33 -7.35
CA ARG A 265 -12.74 7.91 -7.31
C ARG A 265 -13.77 7.67 -6.22
N ASP A 266 -14.86 7.02 -6.56
CA ASP A 266 -15.85 6.59 -5.59
C ASP A 266 -15.36 5.38 -4.76
N ARG A 267 -16.23 4.84 -3.92
CA ARG A 267 -15.90 3.70 -3.06
C ARG A 267 -15.69 2.43 -3.89
N ASP A 268 -16.46 2.26 -4.96
CA ASP A 268 -16.41 1.07 -5.81
C ASP A 268 -15.17 1.09 -6.69
N ASP A 269 -14.77 2.25 -7.23
CA ASP A 269 -13.51 2.44 -7.94
C ASP A 269 -12.31 2.05 -7.06
N ARG A 270 -12.31 2.50 -5.79
CA ARG A 270 -11.24 2.18 -4.84
C ARG A 270 -11.21 0.68 -4.52
N ARG A 271 -12.37 0.06 -4.32
CA ARG A 271 -12.51 -1.37 -4.09
C ARG A 271 -12.01 -2.17 -5.30
N TYR A 272 -12.44 -1.79 -6.49
CA TYR A 272 -11.97 -2.38 -7.75
C TYR A 272 -10.45 -2.29 -7.90
N LEU A 273 -9.87 -1.11 -7.66
CA LEU A 273 -8.44 -0.90 -7.76
C LEU A 273 -7.65 -1.75 -6.75
N ARG A 274 -8.16 -1.95 -5.52
CA ARG A 274 -7.55 -2.88 -4.56
C ARG A 274 -7.65 -4.33 -5.01
N SER A 275 -8.83 -4.77 -5.48
CA SER A 275 -9.01 -6.12 -6.03
C SER A 275 -8.02 -6.40 -7.16
N ARG A 276 -7.83 -5.47 -8.09
CA ARG A 276 -6.83 -5.59 -9.17
C ARG A 276 -5.39 -5.62 -8.65
N ALA A 277 -5.09 -4.91 -7.56
CA ALA A 277 -3.78 -4.97 -6.94
C ALA A 277 -3.52 -6.34 -6.30
N TYR A 278 -4.48 -6.93 -5.56
CA TYR A 278 -4.36 -8.30 -5.06
C TYR A 278 -4.21 -9.31 -6.20
N GLN A 279 -5.08 -9.21 -7.22
CA GLN A 279 -5.03 -10.08 -8.40
C GLN A 279 -3.64 -10.09 -9.04
N ARG A 280 -3.03 -8.93 -9.24
CA ARG A 280 -1.69 -8.78 -9.82
C ARG A 280 -0.63 -9.63 -9.12
N TYR A 281 -0.73 -9.78 -7.79
CA TYR A 281 0.27 -10.48 -6.97
C TYR A 281 -0.08 -11.95 -6.71
N LEU A 282 -1.35 -12.35 -6.76
CA LEU A 282 -1.83 -13.65 -6.28
C LEU A 282 -2.41 -14.54 -7.39
N GLU A 283 -2.93 -13.94 -8.48
CA GLU A 283 -3.50 -14.69 -9.61
C GLU A 283 -2.45 -15.63 -10.24
N ASN A 284 -2.88 -16.80 -10.65
CA ASN A 284 -2.01 -17.86 -11.19
C ASN A 284 -0.91 -18.36 -10.22
N GLY A 285 -1.06 -18.10 -8.92
CA GLY A 285 -0.20 -18.68 -7.89
C GLY A 285 -0.45 -20.18 -7.75
N LYS A 286 0.63 -20.93 -7.45
CA LYS A 286 0.55 -22.37 -7.13
C LYS A 286 0.24 -22.55 -5.64
N ILE A 287 -0.48 -23.61 -5.31
CA ILE A 287 -0.69 -23.99 -3.92
C ILE A 287 0.57 -24.68 -3.41
N ARG A 288 1.17 -24.11 -2.37
CA ARG A 288 2.32 -24.65 -1.65
C ARG A 288 1.88 -25.14 -0.29
N LYS A 289 2.46 -26.25 0.13
CA LYS A 289 2.20 -26.88 1.43
C LYS A 289 3.37 -26.61 2.37
N PHE A 290 3.05 -26.24 3.63
CA PHE A 290 4.03 -26.07 4.69
C PHE A 290 3.55 -26.77 5.96
N ASN A 291 4.49 -27.36 6.70
CA ASN A 291 4.20 -27.90 8.02
C ASN A 291 4.32 -26.77 9.05
N LEU A 292 3.27 -26.58 9.86
CA LEU A 292 3.22 -25.51 10.86
C LEU A 292 4.25 -25.66 11.99
N ASN A 293 4.81 -26.88 12.18
CA ASN A 293 5.86 -27.11 13.18
C ASN A 293 7.27 -26.73 12.67
N ASP A 294 7.45 -26.55 11.34
CA ASP A 294 8.77 -26.41 10.72
C ASP A 294 9.02 -24.95 10.26
N ILE A 295 8.06 -24.05 10.46
CA ILE A 295 8.11 -22.64 10.03
C ILE A 295 7.77 -21.68 11.16
N ALA A 296 8.33 -20.47 11.12
CA ALA A 296 7.95 -19.40 12.03
C ALA A 296 6.52 -18.92 11.72
N LEU A 297 5.74 -18.68 12.77
CA LEU A 297 4.35 -18.20 12.65
C LEU A 297 4.25 -16.84 13.33
N ILE A 298 3.98 -15.80 12.54
CA ILE A 298 3.96 -14.42 12.99
C ILE A 298 2.53 -13.89 12.94
N ASN A 299 2.15 -13.08 13.93
CA ASN A 299 0.82 -12.46 14.02
C ASN A 299 -0.34 -13.47 14.10
N THR A 300 -0.11 -14.60 14.74
CA THR A 300 -1.15 -15.59 15.05
C THR A 300 -1.04 -16.03 16.51
N TYR A 301 -2.17 -16.16 17.19
CA TYR A 301 -2.22 -16.63 18.58
C TYR A 301 -2.64 -18.10 18.66
N ILE A 302 -3.48 -18.54 17.73
CA ILE A 302 -4.02 -19.91 17.72
C ILE A 302 -2.92 -20.96 17.57
N PHE A 303 -1.86 -20.70 16.79
CA PHE A 303 -0.79 -21.67 16.54
C PHE A 303 0.44 -21.49 17.45
N THR A 304 0.52 -20.38 18.20
CA THR A 304 1.66 -20.08 19.08
C THR A 304 1.40 -20.43 20.55
N GLY A 305 0.14 -20.78 20.88
CA GLY A 305 -0.25 -21.19 22.20
C GLY A 305 0.13 -22.66 22.51
N GLU A 306 0.01 -23.03 23.78
CA GLU A 306 0.12 -24.41 24.22
C GLU A 306 -1.02 -25.24 23.63
N LYS A 307 -0.70 -26.34 22.97
CA LYS A 307 -1.70 -27.26 22.39
C LYS A 307 -2.47 -27.95 23.49
N VAL A 308 -3.79 -27.86 23.45
CA VAL A 308 -4.69 -28.56 24.36
C VAL A 308 -5.04 -29.94 23.77
N ASP A 309 -4.98 -30.99 24.59
CA ASP A 309 -5.40 -32.32 24.13
C ASP A 309 -6.89 -32.29 23.79
N ILE A 310 -7.20 -32.64 22.54
CA ILE A 310 -8.57 -32.70 22.03
C ILE A 310 -9.45 -33.61 22.88
N SER A 311 -8.92 -34.68 23.46
CA SER A 311 -9.65 -35.64 24.34
C SER A 311 -10.27 -34.91 25.53
N GLU A 312 -9.62 -33.87 26.06
CA GLU A 312 -10.10 -33.10 27.22
C GLU A 312 -11.41 -32.33 26.96
N ILE A 313 -11.64 -31.89 25.73
CA ILE A 313 -12.79 -31.06 25.34
C ILE A 313 -13.80 -31.80 24.48
N LYS A 314 -13.42 -32.95 23.92
CA LYS A 314 -14.21 -33.72 22.98
C LYS A 314 -15.59 -34.08 23.53
N GLY A 315 -15.65 -34.62 24.74
CA GLY A 315 -16.92 -35.00 25.38
C GLY A 315 -17.85 -33.83 25.63
N LEU A 316 -17.32 -32.66 25.95
CA LEU A 316 -18.10 -31.44 26.16
C LEU A 316 -18.67 -30.91 24.85
N VAL A 317 -17.83 -30.78 23.82
CA VAL A 317 -18.21 -30.19 22.53
C VAL A 317 -19.11 -31.12 21.72
N GLN A 318 -18.97 -32.45 21.86
CA GLN A 318 -19.84 -33.42 21.20
C GLN A 318 -21.31 -33.39 21.68
N GLN A 319 -21.59 -32.86 22.87
CA GLN A 319 -22.95 -32.70 23.37
C GLN A 319 -23.81 -31.78 22.47
N VAL A 320 -23.14 -30.84 21.75
CA VAL A 320 -23.79 -29.95 20.75
C VAL A 320 -23.64 -30.45 19.30
N GLY A 321 -23.24 -31.71 19.11
CA GLY A 321 -23.17 -32.38 17.82
C GLY A 321 -22.05 -31.99 16.90
N VAL A 322 -20.93 -31.45 17.41
CA VAL A 322 -19.73 -31.07 16.64
C VAL A 322 -18.48 -31.75 17.16
N THR A 323 -17.46 -31.84 16.31
CA THR A 323 -16.16 -32.45 16.63
C THR A 323 -15.09 -31.36 16.72
N PRO A 324 -14.33 -31.25 17.84
CA PRO A 324 -13.19 -30.37 17.90
C PRO A 324 -12.04 -30.94 17.05
N LEU A 325 -11.45 -30.11 16.22
CA LEU A 325 -10.34 -30.45 15.33
C LEU A 325 -8.99 -30.00 15.87
N TYR A 326 -9.01 -28.89 16.62
CA TYR A 326 -7.80 -28.29 17.18
C TYR A 326 -8.18 -27.44 18.39
N ALA A 327 -7.29 -27.40 19.38
CA ALA A 327 -7.41 -26.46 20.48
C ALA A 327 -6.02 -26.03 20.96
N SER A 328 -5.92 -24.77 21.36
CA SER A 328 -4.72 -24.22 21.97
C SER A 328 -5.06 -23.18 23.02
N ARG A 329 -4.16 -23.00 23.97
CA ARG A 329 -4.27 -22.01 25.04
C ARG A 329 -3.12 -21.02 24.94
N TYR A 330 -3.45 -19.74 24.92
CA TYR A 330 -2.45 -18.66 24.93
C TYR A 330 -2.82 -17.64 25.99
N ILE A 331 -1.97 -17.51 27.02
CA ILE A 331 -2.20 -16.67 28.21
C ILE A 331 -3.56 -17.03 28.85
N ASN A 332 -4.54 -16.15 28.81
CA ASN A 332 -5.89 -16.35 29.37
C ASN A 332 -6.94 -16.60 28.27
N THR A 333 -6.55 -17.12 27.14
CA THR A 333 -7.43 -17.34 25.99
C THR A 333 -7.36 -18.79 25.51
N LEU A 334 -8.53 -19.40 25.33
CA LEU A 334 -8.69 -20.71 24.72
C LEU A 334 -9.20 -20.56 23.27
N PHE A 335 -8.51 -21.12 22.32
CA PHE A 335 -8.91 -21.22 20.92
C PHE A 335 -9.34 -22.64 20.61
N VAL A 336 -10.51 -22.77 20.00
CA VAL A 336 -11.06 -24.09 19.60
C VAL A 336 -11.50 -24.03 18.14
N VAL A 337 -11.10 -24.99 17.34
CA VAL A 337 -11.58 -25.16 15.96
C VAL A 337 -12.49 -26.39 15.91
N ILE A 338 -13.69 -26.21 15.36
CA ILE A 338 -14.71 -27.26 15.20
C ILE A 338 -14.95 -27.59 13.73
N ASP A 339 -15.48 -28.77 13.47
CA ASP A 339 -15.68 -29.34 12.12
C ASP A 339 -16.78 -28.66 11.31
N LYS A 340 -17.86 -28.19 11.94
CA LYS A 340 -19.04 -27.66 11.27
C LYS A 340 -19.77 -26.58 12.08
N GLN A 341 -20.64 -25.85 11.41
CA GLN A 341 -21.43 -24.77 12.01
C GLN A 341 -22.41 -25.29 13.06
N THR A 342 -22.51 -24.58 14.17
CA THR A 342 -23.43 -24.83 15.28
C THR A 342 -23.65 -23.54 16.08
N ASN A 343 -24.41 -23.64 17.17
CA ASN A 343 -24.57 -22.55 18.13
C ASN A 343 -23.28 -22.37 18.94
N ILE A 344 -22.43 -21.40 18.51
CA ILE A 344 -21.14 -21.11 19.16
C ILE A 344 -21.31 -20.73 20.64
N LYS A 345 -22.43 -20.04 21.01
CA LYS A 345 -22.67 -19.64 22.42
C LYS A 345 -22.75 -20.86 23.33
N SER A 346 -23.46 -21.91 22.91
CA SER A 346 -23.58 -23.15 23.68
C SER A 346 -22.23 -23.83 23.89
N ILE A 347 -21.32 -23.77 22.89
CA ILE A 347 -19.96 -24.32 23.05
C ILE A 347 -19.17 -23.48 24.07
N ILE A 348 -19.24 -22.14 23.97
CA ILE A 348 -18.56 -21.25 24.91
C ILE A 348 -19.05 -21.50 26.33
N GLU A 349 -20.36 -21.64 26.55
CA GLU A 349 -20.96 -21.93 27.87
C GLU A 349 -20.43 -23.27 28.44
N LEU A 350 -20.42 -24.32 27.63
CA LEU A 350 -19.90 -25.65 28.05
C LEU A 350 -18.40 -25.59 28.40
N LEU A 351 -17.61 -24.92 27.58
CA LEU A 351 -16.17 -24.78 27.81
C LEU A 351 -15.86 -23.88 29.00
N SER A 352 -16.65 -22.81 29.25
CA SER A 352 -16.50 -21.94 30.42
C SER A 352 -16.71 -22.67 31.75
N GLN A 353 -17.57 -23.71 31.78
CA GLN A 353 -17.71 -24.55 32.96
C GLN A 353 -16.41 -25.24 33.35
N LYS A 354 -15.58 -25.62 32.36
CA LYS A 354 -14.29 -26.30 32.61
C LYS A 354 -13.13 -25.32 32.76
N TYR A 355 -13.10 -24.25 31.95
CA TYR A 355 -11.95 -23.36 31.84
C TYR A 355 -12.14 -22.01 32.57
N GLY A 356 -13.26 -21.84 33.29
CA GLY A 356 -13.51 -20.67 34.16
C GLY A 356 -13.49 -19.34 33.41
N ASP A 357 -12.69 -18.40 33.90
CA ASP A 357 -12.63 -17.01 33.40
C ASP A 357 -11.79 -16.82 32.13
N MET A 358 -11.39 -17.90 31.44
CA MET A 358 -10.68 -17.78 30.18
C MET A 358 -11.56 -17.19 29.08
N GLU A 359 -11.01 -16.30 28.26
CA GLU A 359 -11.66 -15.90 27.01
C GLU A 359 -11.66 -17.08 26.04
N ILE A 360 -12.83 -17.44 25.49
CA ILE A 360 -12.99 -18.59 24.62
C ILE A 360 -13.37 -18.15 23.21
N TYR A 361 -12.56 -18.52 22.23
CA TYR A 361 -12.80 -18.28 20.81
C TYR A 361 -13.02 -19.60 20.09
N VAL A 362 -14.18 -19.72 19.46
CA VAL A 362 -14.56 -20.89 18.67
C VAL A 362 -14.55 -20.52 17.20
N PHE A 363 -13.78 -21.24 16.42
CA PHE A 363 -13.69 -21.13 14.97
C PHE A 363 -14.29 -22.34 14.28
N ILE A 364 -14.93 -22.11 13.15
CA ILE A 364 -15.44 -23.20 12.32
C ILE A 364 -14.44 -23.46 11.22
N LYS A 365 -14.11 -24.72 10.94
CA LYS A 365 -13.20 -25.12 9.85
C LYS A 365 -13.54 -24.38 8.56
N GLY A 366 -12.52 -23.83 7.89
CA GLY A 366 -12.67 -22.96 6.72
C GLY A 366 -12.65 -21.46 7.07
N PHE A 367 -12.62 -21.11 8.37
CA PHE A 367 -12.45 -19.72 8.79
C PHE A 367 -11.13 -19.09 8.29
N GLU A 368 -10.16 -19.92 8.01
CA GLU A 368 -8.83 -19.55 7.51
C GLU A 368 -8.80 -19.28 6.01
N LYS A 369 -9.78 -19.79 5.24
CA LYS A 369 -9.80 -19.65 3.77
C LYS A 369 -9.87 -18.18 3.35
N GLY A 370 -9.02 -17.81 2.42
CA GLY A 370 -8.96 -16.46 1.87
C GLY A 370 -8.13 -15.48 2.69
N LEU A 371 -7.52 -15.88 3.81
CA LEU A 371 -6.64 -14.99 4.58
C LEU A 371 -5.40 -14.64 3.81
N LEU A 372 -5.15 -13.34 3.71
CA LEU A 372 -3.90 -12.82 3.15
C LEU A 372 -2.77 -13.06 4.15
N VAL A 373 -1.67 -13.59 3.67
CA VAL A 373 -0.45 -13.84 4.44
C VAL A 373 0.77 -13.31 3.70
N SER A 374 1.87 -13.17 4.43
CA SER A 374 3.18 -12.94 3.84
C SER A 374 4.07 -14.16 4.07
N LEU A 375 4.79 -14.57 3.03
CA LEU A 375 5.80 -15.61 3.10
C LEU A 375 7.14 -14.98 3.45
N LEU A 376 7.80 -15.52 4.47
CA LEU A 376 9.02 -14.96 5.04
C LEU A 376 10.22 -15.88 4.76
N ASP A 377 11.39 -15.27 4.60
CA ASP A 377 12.66 -16.00 4.55
C ASP A 377 13.22 -16.31 5.95
N VAL A 378 14.47 -16.79 6.00
CA VAL A 378 15.18 -17.12 7.24
C VAL A 378 15.45 -15.90 8.15
N ASN A 379 15.48 -14.70 7.59
CA ASN A 379 15.65 -13.45 8.32
C ASN A 379 14.31 -12.80 8.71
N LEU A 380 13.19 -13.49 8.49
CA LEU A 380 11.82 -13.01 8.65
C LEU A 380 11.48 -11.82 7.73
N GLU A 381 12.16 -11.72 6.60
CA GLU A 381 11.90 -10.71 5.56
C GLU A 381 10.70 -11.12 4.69
N ASP A 382 9.79 -10.21 4.45
CA ASP A 382 8.64 -10.43 3.56
C ASP A 382 9.10 -10.64 2.11
N LYS A 383 8.88 -11.82 1.56
CA LYS A 383 9.25 -12.17 0.16
C LYS A 383 8.10 -12.04 -0.81
N ALA A 384 6.92 -12.48 -0.42
CA ALA A 384 5.75 -12.40 -1.28
C ALA A 384 4.45 -12.55 -0.50
N PRO A 385 3.34 -11.98 -1.01
CA PRO A 385 2.02 -12.29 -0.50
C PRO A 385 1.60 -13.71 -0.87
N GLY A 386 0.76 -14.29 -0.04
CA GLY A 386 0.05 -15.53 -0.26
C GLY A 386 -1.37 -15.43 0.25
N ILE A 387 -2.21 -16.38 -0.15
CA ILE A 387 -3.58 -16.52 0.35
C ILE A 387 -3.76 -17.93 0.89
N VAL A 388 -4.29 -18.04 2.10
CA VAL A 388 -4.55 -19.34 2.71
C VAL A 388 -5.69 -20.02 1.96
N HIS A 389 -5.42 -21.20 1.41
CA HIS A 389 -6.38 -22.07 0.75
C HIS A 389 -7.08 -22.98 1.76
N ALA A 390 -6.31 -23.60 2.66
CA ALA A 390 -6.81 -24.48 3.72
C ALA A 390 -5.77 -24.69 4.81
N ILE A 391 -6.21 -25.12 5.99
CA ILE A 391 -5.38 -25.67 7.07
C ILE A 391 -5.89 -27.06 7.42
N ASP A 392 -4.99 -28.05 7.39
CA ASP A 392 -5.24 -29.37 7.95
C ASP A 392 -4.76 -29.37 9.40
N PHE A 393 -5.70 -29.16 10.32
CA PHE A 393 -5.43 -29.09 11.76
C PHE A 393 -4.96 -30.42 12.37
N ILE A 394 -5.27 -31.55 11.72
CA ILE A 394 -4.87 -32.90 12.17
C ILE A 394 -3.39 -33.15 11.81
N LYS A 395 -3.02 -32.80 10.57
CA LYS A 395 -1.65 -32.98 10.07
C LYS A 395 -0.73 -31.81 10.40
N ASN A 396 -1.23 -30.73 10.97
CA ASN A 396 -0.51 -29.46 11.17
C ASN A 396 0.08 -28.91 9.85
N GLU A 397 -0.70 -28.92 8.77
CA GLU A 397 -0.29 -28.45 7.45
C GLU A 397 -1.12 -27.24 7.03
N ILE A 398 -0.45 -26.24 6.46
CA ILE A 398 -1.09 -25.08 5.82
C ILE A 398 -0.83 -25.09 4.31
N TYR A 399 -1.87 -24.81 3.55
CA TYR A 399 -1.85 -24.74 2.09
C TYR A 399 -2.02 -23.27 1.68
N VAL A 400 -1.01 -22.69 1.02
CA VAL A 400 -0.99 -21.26 0.64
C VAL A 400 -0.83 -21.15 -0.86
N GLN A 401 -1.75 -20.45 -1.50
CA GLN A 401 -1.62 -20.06 -2.90
C GLN A 401 -0.71 -18.86 -2.99
N THR A 402 0.37 -18.94 -3.78
CA THR A 402 1.35 -17.88 -3.98
C THR A 402 2.08 -18.04 -5.32
N ARG A 403 2.61 -16.94 -5.83
CA ARG A 403 3.50 -16.95 -7.02
C ARG A 403 4.97 -17.13 -6.65
N TYR A 404 5.29 -17.12 -5.36
CA TYR A 404 6.67 -17.24 -4.87
C TYR A 404 7.10 -18.72 -4.86
N GLU A 405 8.23 -19.01 -5.50
CA GLU A 405 8.79 -20.36 -5.59
C GLU A 405 10.04 -20.54 -4.71
N GLY A 406 10.54 -19.47 -4.09
CA GLY A 406 11.73 -19.50 -3.23
C GLY A 406 11.50 -20.22 -1.91
N GLU A 407 12.56 -20.30 -1.10
CA GLU A 407 12.51 -20.89 0.23
C GLU A 407 11.64 -20.05 1.17
N VAL A 408 10.82 -20.72 2.00
CA VAL A 408 9.94 -20.11 2.99
C VAL A 408 10.29 -20.68 4.37
N ARG A 409 10.58 -19.82 5.31
CA ARG A 409 10.91 -20.14 6.71
C ARG A 409 9.91 -19.59 7.71
N GLY A 410 8.96 -18.78 7.25
CA GLY A 410 7.90 -18.26 8.09
C GLY A 410 6.69 -17.82 7.31
N ILE A 411 5.57 -17.69 8.00
CA ILE A 411 4.31 -17.12 7.50
C ILE A 411 3.83 -16.08 8.51
N ALA A 412 3.61 -14.84 8.02
CA ALA A 412 2.96 -13.80 8.79
C ALA A 412 1.49 -13.68 8.37
N PHE A 413 0.58 -13.66 9.33
CA PHE A 413 -0.86 -13.60 9.09
C PHE A 413 -1.37 -12.15 9.13
N SER A 414 -2.35 -11.83 8.27
CA SER A 414 -3.03 -10.54 8.24
C SER A 414 -4.45 -10.63 8.79
N LYS A 415 -5.11 -9.46 8.95
CA LYS A 415 -6.54 -9.36 9.23
C LYS A 415 -7.39 -9.23 7.96
N ILE A 416 -6.77 -9.36 6.80
CA ILE A 416 -7.41 -9.18 5.50
C ILE A 416 -7.80 -10.56 4.98
N ARG A 417 -9.07 -10.67 4.59
CA ARG A 417 -9.60 -11.87 3.92
C ARG A 417 -10.10 -11.48 2.55
N LEU A 418 -9.76 -12.27 1.55
CA LEU A 418 -10.12 -12.06 0.16
C LEU A 418 -11.11 -13.15 -0.31
N SER A 419 -12.06 -12.72 -1.14
CA SER A 419 -12.92 -13.62 -1.91
C SER A 419 -12.18 -14.24 -3.08
N GLU A 420 -12.84 -15.14 -3.82
CA GLU A 420 -12.31 -15.70 -5.07
C GLU A 420 -12.19 -14.64 -6.19
N THR A 421 -12.88 -13.51 -6.05
CA THR A 421 -12.78 -12.34 -6.95
C THR A 421 -11.78 -11.28 -6.47
N TRP A 422 -10.95 -11.63 -5.50
CA TRP A 422 -9.92 -10.76 -4.91
C TRP A 422 -10.47 -9.55 -4.16
N GLU A 423 -11.72 -9.57 -3.74
CA GLU A 423 -12.31 -8.50 -2.95
C GLU A 423 -12.20 -8.80 -1.46
N GLU A 424 -12.02 -7.75 -0.67
CA GLU A 424 -12.01 -7.88 0.79
C GLU A 424 -13.38 -8.29 1.30
N VAL A 425 -13.43 -9.36 2.10
CA VAL A 425 -14.66 -9.92 2.67
C VAL A 425 -14.60 -9.99 4.20
N GLY A 426 -15.75 -9.79 4.83
CA GLY A 426 -15.89 -9.83 6.29
C GLY A 426 -15.41 -8.55 6.98
N LYS A 427 -15.67 -8.51 8.29
CA LYS A 427 -15.09 -7.48 9.18
C LYS A 427 -13.73 -7.98 9.68
N PRO A 428 -12.73 -7.09 9.85
CA PRO A 428 -11.47 -7.47 10.49
C PRO A 428 -11.78 -8.13 11.85
N SER A 429 -11.22 -9.32 12.06
CA SER A 429 -11.31 -9.97 13.37
C SER A 429 -10.60 -9.09 14.41
N LYS A 430 -11.12 -9.05 15.64
CA LYS A 430 -10.44 -8.41 16.79
C LYS A 430 -9.09 -9.08 17.03
N TYR A 431 -9.01 -10.36 16.75
CA TYR A 431 -7.80 -11.17 16.86
C TYR A 431 -7.34 -11.58 15.46
N MET A 432 -6.05 -11.45 15.21
CA MET A 432 -5.43 -12.24 14.16
C MET A 432 -5.54 -13.69 14.59
N ILE A 433 -5.75 -14.58 13.66
CA ILE A 433 -5.95 -16.00 13.91
C ILE A 433 -4.96 -16.53 14.92
#